data_65ff4fc551c9d6084b8d053dd1b3122d
#
_entry.id   65ff4fc551c9d6084b8d053dd1b3122d
#
_cell.length_a   1.000
_cell.length_b   1.000
_cell.length_c   1.000
_cell.angle_alpha   90.00
_cell.angle_beta   90.00
_cell.angle_gamma   90.00
#
_symmetry.space_group_name_H-M   'P 1'
#
loop_
_entity.id
_entity.type
_entity.pdbx_description
1 polymer ?
#
loop_
_entity_poly.entity_id
_entity_poly.type
_entity_poly.pdbx_seq_one_letter_code
_entity_poly.pdbx_strand_id
1 'polypeptide(L)'
;MRLCIDLAALRGAGRQGAVGAIEPAPAWSEDGRVAALCTLDPAAPRPDGRASATRIAQRWLQSWERAPGKWPDLDGVAAAGVIIDLDRGEVLAAVDRMGVHTLYWSQDGALLRIASSAADVLPVGTERPEIDPGALYAYVYFHHVPSPLCIYRGVAKLPRAHFLRASAGAATVQRYRLETFAEQLDGATDSIAGALIETLDAAVGRSMQDQTAIGAFLSGGLDSSTVAGLMARRLGTVPAHSFSIGFQADGYDEMEYARVAARHFGLEAHEHYLTPDEVLEATPPLLRATDEPFGNSSIPAAYRCAMLARTAGVSCLLAGDGGDELFAGNSRYAKQLLFEKYQRIPSALRRGVLEPVVGPLGRALPASAVGKLARYIEQARVPLPDRLQSYNYLHRHAPSEVFVPAFLESVDSAQPLRLWREEYGAPERGDAVNRMLFLDWAFTLHDNDLVKVNTACRVAGMQVAYPMLDHALVDLACTLPGRLKMQDGELRTFYKNATRGLLPPEIIAKTKHGFGLPFGVWTRTHPGLRRMSETALDSLAARGVFRRSFLEETLRLHREGHAAYYGELVWVLTALELWLDARGGMAAP
;
A
#
# COMPACT_ATOMS: atom_id res chain seq x y z
N MET A 1 11.37 -9.58 12.08
CA MET A 1 11.24 -10.99 12.50
C MET A 1 12.01 -11.86 11.53
N ARG A 2 12.74 -12.83 12.02
CA ARG A 2 13.43 -13.83 11.19
C ARG A 2 13.28 -15.19 11.85
N LEU A 3 12.87 -16.19 11.08
CA LEU A 3 12.58 -17.53 11.56
C LEU A 3 12.99 -18.56 10.52
N CYS A 4 13.68 -19.60 10.96
CA CYS A 4 14.06 -20.74 10.14
C CYS A 4 13.63 -22.03 10.86
N ILE A 5 12.84 -22.87 10.20
CA ILE A 5 12.23 -24.07 10.79
C ILE A 5 12.49 -25.27 9.89
N ASP A 6 12.94 -26.37 10.48
CA ASP A 6 12.95 -27.67 9.83
C ASP A 6 11.62 -28.38 10.11
N LEU A 7 10.76 -28.42 9.10
CA LEU A 7 9.42 -29.04 9.18
C LEU A 7 9.49 -30.56 9.43
N ALA A 8 10.56 -31.24 9.00
CA ALA A 8 10.70 -32.66 9.23
C ALA A 8 11.05 -32.96 10.70
N ALA A 9 11.77 -32.05 11.35
CA ALA A 9 12.16 -32.16 12.74
C ALA A 9 11.11 -31.71 13.75
N LEU A 10 10.03 -31.02 13.31
CA LEU A 10 9.01 -30.46 14.22
C LEU A 10 8.36 -31.52 15.12
N ARG A 11 8.02 -32.71 14.58
CA ARG A 11 7.44 -33.81 15.35
C ARG A 11 8.54 -34.57 16.08
N GLY A 12 8.58 -34.46 17.40
CA GLY A 12 9.49 -35.19 18.24
C GLY A 12 10.77 -34.46 18.69
N ALA A 13 11.03 -33.28 18.14
CA ALA A 13 12.13 -32.43 18.63
C ALA A 13 11.64 -31.59 19.83
N GLY A 14 12.44 -31.50 20.87
CA GLY A 14 12.31 -30.48 21.89
C GLY A 14 12.67 -29.09 21.31
N ARG A 15 12.51 -28.02 22.10
CA ARG A 15 12.78 -26.60 21.76
C ARG A 15 14.07 -26.37 20.92
N GLN A 16 15.08 -27.19 21.04
CA GLN A 16 16.42 -26.97 20.46
C GLN A 16 16.65 -27.65 19.11
N GLY A 17 15.78 -28.55 18.67
CA GLY A 17 16.07 -29.41 17.50
C GLY A 17 15.40 -28.98 16.19
N ALA A 18 14.24 -28.34 16.25
CA ALA A 18 13.43 -28.03 15.05
C ALA A 18 13.45 -26.55 14.65
N VAL A 19 13.86 -25.68 15.55
CA VAL A 19 13.76 -24.23 15.37
C VAL A 19 15.15 -23.62 15.43
N GLY A 20 15.62 -23.09 14.31
CA GLY A 20 16.88 -22.36 14.19
C GLY A 20 16.81 -20.94 14.76
N ALA A 21 17.47 -19.99 14.13
CA ALA A 21 17.47 -18.60 14.59
C ALA A 21 16.05 -18.01 14.65
N ILE A 22 15.64 -17.54 15.83
CA ILE A 22 14.36 -16.82 16.04
C ILE A 22 14.67 -15.42 16.58
N GLU A 23 14.20 -14.42 15.89
CA GLU A 23 14.21 -13.02 16.35
C GLU A 23 12.86 -12.36 16.02
N PRO A 24 12.20 -11.69 16.96
CA PRO A 24 12.48 -11.59 18.40
C PRO A 24 12.25 -12.91 19.16
N ALA A 25 12.64 -12.96 20.43
CA ALA A 25 12.40 -14.12 21.27
C ALA A 25 10.89 -14.44 21.35
N PRO A 26 10.46 -15.70 21.13
CA PRO A 26 9.06 -16.08 21.16
C PRO A 26 8.49 -16.13 22.58
N ALA A 27 7.19 -15.96 22.71
CA ALA A 27 6.45 -16.38 23.89
C ALA A 27 6.20 -17.89 23.79
N TRP A 28 6.44 -18.64 24.86
CA TRP A 28 6.24 -20.09 24.93
C TRP A 28 5.09 -20.44 25.86
N SER A 29 4.36 -21.52 25.56
CA SER A 29 3.45 -22.19 26.50
C SER A 29 4.21 -22.71 27.72
N GLU A 30 3.49 -22.96 28.83
CA GLU A 30 4.11 -23.44 30.08
C GLU A 30 4.86 -24.77 29.90
N ASP A 31 4.32 -25.65 29.07
CA ASP A 31 4.94 -26.95 28.73
C ASP A 31 6.04 -26.83 27.67
N GLY A 32 6.20 -25.64 27.06
CA GLY A 32 7.19 -25.37 26.02
C GLY A 32 6.93 -26.03 24.67
N ARG A 33 5.68 -26.41 24.39
CA ARG A 33 5.28 -27.13 23.18
C ARG A 33 4.74 -26.22 22.09
N VAL A 34 4.25 -25.03 22.45
CA VAL A 34 3.76 -24.02 21.52
C VAL A 34 4.52 -22.71 21.69
N ALA A 35 4.89 -22.10 20.59
CA ALA A 35 5.53 -20.78 20.57
C ALA A 35 4.72 -19.81 19.73
N ALA A 36 4.66 -18.55 20.16
CA ALA A 36 4.08 -17.46 19.38
C ALA A 36 5.04 -16.29 19.25
N LEU A 37 5.12 -15.72 18.05
CA LEU A 37 5.91 -14.53 17.73
C LEU A 37 5.01 -13.49 17.06
N CYS A 38 5.28 -12.23 17.36
CA CYS A 38 4.59 -11.10 16.74
C CYS A 38 5.60 -10.11 16.18
N THR A 39 5.32 -9.57 14.99
CA THR A 39 6.06 -8.42 14.48
C THR A 39 5.32 -7.15 14.84
N LEU A 40 5.98 -6.30 15.60
CA LEU A 40 5.73 -4.87 15.61
C LEU A 40 6.98 -4.22 15.02
N ASP A 41 6.85 -3.07 14.41
CA ASP A 41 8.01 -2.40 13.79
C ASP A 41 9.19 -2.30 14.78
N PRO A 42 10.35 -2.92 14.47
CA PRO A 42 11.49 -2.96 15.38
C PRO A 42 12.23 -1.62 15.46
N ALA A 43 11.93 -0.65 14.58
CA ALA A 43 12.70 0.58 14.45
C ALA A 43 12.43 1.62 15.52
N ALA A 44 11.42 1.46 16.35
CA ALA A 44 11.16 2.39 17.43
C ALA A 44 11.75 1.91 18.75
N PRO A 45 12.69 2.65 19.34
CA PRO A 45 13.12 2.41 20.70
C PRO A 45 11.95 2.73 21.63
N ARG A 46 11.10 1.73 21.90
CA ARG A 46 10.18 1.82 23.05
C ARG A 46 10.93 1.35 24.28
N PRO A 47 10.81 2.05 25.40
CA PRO A 47 11.13 1.45 26.69
C PRO A 47 10.42 0.10 26.88
N ASP A 48 9.21 -0.04 26.24
CA ASP A 48 8.32 -1.21 26.36
C ASP A 48 7.96 -1.90 25.04
N GLY A 49 8.57 -1.57 23.90
CA GLY A 49 8.18 -2.08 22.58
C GLY A 49 8.29 -3.60 22.46
N ARG A 50 9.26 -4.23 23.13
CA ARG A 50 9.33 -5.69 23.30
C ARG A 50 8.16 -6.21 24.13
N ALA A 51 7.73 -5.46 25.14
CA ALA A 51 6.62 -5.86 26.00
C ALA A 51 5.27 -5.89 25.26
N SER A 52 5.04 -4.99 24.29
CA SER A 52 3.80 -5.01 23.48
C SER A 52 3.76 -6.18 22.52
N ALA A 53 4.84 -6.47 21.76
CA ALA A 53 4.93 -7.64 20.89
C ALA A 53 4.82 -8.94 21.69
N THR A 54 5.48 -9.02 22.85
CA THR A 54 5.40 -10.16 23.75
C THR A 54 3.97 -10.34 24.29
N ARG A 55 3.28 -9.27 24.70
CA ARG A 55 1.88 -9.34 25.16
C ARG A 55 0.94 -9.84 24.07
N ILE A 56 1.11 -9.38 22.83
CA ILE A 56 0.32 -9.83 21.70
C ILE A 56 0.60 -11.31 21.43
N ALA A 57 1.86 -11.72 21.40
CA ALA A 57 2.26 -13.11 21.22
C ALA A 57 1.69 -14.01 22.33
N GLN A 58 1.70 -13.57 23.58
CA GLN A 58 1.07 -14.29 24.72
C GLN A 58 -0.45 -14.41 24.56
N ARG A 59 -1.15 -13.37 24.10
CA ARG A 59 -2.60 -13.43 23.82
C ARG A 59 -2.90 -14.43 22.69
N TRP A 60 -2.08 -14.47 21.65
CA TRP A 60 -2.21 -15.43 20.57
C TRP A 60 -1.99 -16.86 21.05
N LEU A 61 -0.96 -17.06 21.88
CA LEU A 61 -0.69 -18.35 22.51
C LEU A 61 -1.90 -18.83 23.32
N GLN A 62 -2.45 -18.00 24.20
CA GLN A 62 -3.65 -18.32 24.98
C GLN A 62 -4.87 -18.62 24.11
N SER A 63 -5.03 -17.87 23.00
CA SER A 63 -6.12 -18.12 22.04
C SER A 63 -5.93 -19.45 21.31
N TRP A 64 -4.70 -19.77 20.92
CA TRP A 64 -4.35 -21.04 20.30
C TRP A 64 -4.59 -22.24 21.23
N GLU A 65 -4.19 -22.14 22.50
CA GLU A 65 -4.41 -23.17 23.52
C GLU A 65 -5.91 -23.47 23.72
N ARG A 66 -6.77 -22.44 23.62
CA ARG A 66 -8.24 -22.59 23.70
C ARG A 66 -8.86 -23.22 22.45
N ALA A 67 -8.33 -22.93 21.29
CA ALA A 67 -8.87 -23.39 20.00
C ALA A 67 -7.72 -23.72 19.02
N PRO A 68 -7.00 -24.84 19.25
CA PRO A 68 -5.87 -25.23 18.40
C PRO A 68 -6.29 -25.43 16.94
N GLY A 69 -5.47 -24.92 16.02
CA GLY A 69 -5.71 -25.01 14.58
C GLY A 69 -6.54 -23.86 14.00
N LYS A 70 -7.07 -22.97 14.85
CA LYS A 70 -7.68 -21.71 14.41
C LYS A 70 -6.69 -20.57 14.64
N TRP A 71 -6.49 -19.73 13.61
CA TRP A 71 -5.72 -18.51 13.80
C TRP A 71 -6.41 -17.63 14.85
N PRO A 72 -5.66 -17.12 15.84
CA PRO A 72 -6.21 -16.22 16.84
C PRO A 72 -6.80 -14.98 16.16
N ASP A 73 -7.98 -14.57 16.61
CA ASP A 73 -8.56 -13.31 16.12
C ASP A 73 -7.66 -12.15 16.56
N LEU A 74 -7.19 -11.38 15.58
CA LEU A 74 -6.28 -10.26 15.78
C LEU A 74 -7.06 -8.98 16.13
N ASP A 75 -8.23 -9.11 16.77
CA ASP A 75 -9.14 -8.00 17.07
C ASP A 75 -8.40 -6.71 17.47
N GLY A 76 -8.42 -5.76 16.54
CA GLY A 76 -7.92 -4.40 16.75
C GLY A 76 -6.40 -4.26 16.78
N VAL A 77 -5.62 -5.27 16.39
CA VAL A 77 -4.16 -5.18 16.35
C VAL A 77 -3.65 -5.35 14.92
N ALA A 78 -3.09 -4.29 14.37
CA ALA A 78 -2.29 -4.37 13.15
C ALA A 78 -0.98 -5.10 13.49
N ALA A 79 -0.87 -6.37 13.10
CA ALA A 79 0.30 -7.19 13.39
C ALA A 79 0.41 -8.36 12.40
N ALA A 80 1.64 -8.80 12.17
CA ALA A 80 1.89 -10.07 11.54
C ALA A 80 2.63 -10.99 12.53
N GLY A 81 2.44 -12.28 12.42
CA GLY A 81 3.09 -13.18 13.37
C GLY A 81 3.06 -14.65 12.98
N VAL A 82 3.68 -15.44 13.83
CA VAL A 82 3.86 -16.89 13.64
C VAL A 82 3.51 -17.63 14.92
N ILE A 83 2.82 -18.76 14.77
CA ILE A 83 2.61 -19.76 15.82
C ILE A 83 3.31 -21.04 15.37
N ILE A 84 4.07 -21.65 16.25
CA ILE A 84 4.75 -22.94 16.07
C ILE A 84 4.16 -23.90 17.09
N ASP A 85 3.56 -24.98 16.63
CA ASP A 85 2.99 -26.05 17.46
C ASP A 85 3.79 -27.33 17.25
N LEU A 86 4.61 -27.69 18.24
CA LEU A 86 5.48 -28.86 18.19
C LEU A 86 4.69 -30.16 18.34
N ASP A 87 3.54 -30.16 19.05
CA ASP A 87 2.71 -31.34 19.21
C ASP A 87 2.01 -31.71 17.91
N ARG A 88 1.51 -30.71 17.21
CA ARG A 88 0.85 -30.91 15.91
C ARG A 88 1.87 -31.04 14.76
N GLY A 89 3.11 -30.61 14.98
CA GLY A 89 4.12 -30.50 13.91
C GLY A 89 3.71 -29.49 12.85
N GLU A 90 3.21 -28.32 13.28
CA GLU A 90 2.57 -27.34 12.44
C GLU A 90 3.11 -25.93 12.69
N VAL A 91 3.24 -25.14 11.62
CA VAL A 91 3.58 -23.72 11.67
C VAL A 91 2.45 -22.94 11.01
N LEU A 92 1.95 -21.91 11.68
CA LEU A 92 1.07 -20.93 11.12
C LEU A 92 1.75 -19.56 11.12
N ALA A 93 1.73 -18.87 9.96
CA ALA A 93 2.11 -17.46 9.86
C ALA A 93 0.96 -16.67 9.26
N ALA A 94 0.66 -15.48 9.77
CA ALA A 94 -0.44 -14.67 9.24
C ALA A 94 -0.08 -13.18 9.19
N VAL A 95 -0.71 -12.51 8.23
CA VAL A 95 -0.70 -11.06 8.07
C VAL A 95 -2.09 -10.54 8.41
N ASP A 96 -2.14 -9.40 9.09
CA ASP A 96 -3.39 -8.80 9.53
C ASP A 96 -4.35 -8.46 8.37
N ARG A 97 -5.59 -8.15 8.72
CA ARG A 97 -6.68 -7.91 7.78
C ARG A 97 -6.38 -6.87 6.70
N MET A 98 -5.68 -5.80 7.06
CA MET A 98 -5.34 -4.71 6.16
C MET A 98 -3.90 -4.79 5.63
N GLY A 99 -3.09 -5.68 6.19
CA GLY A 99 -1.71 -5.89 5.78
C GLY A 99 -0.79 -4.75 6.18
N VAL A 100 -0.93 -4.22 7.39
CA VAL A 100 -0.06 -3.13 7.87
C VAL A 100 1.39 -3.59 7.94
N HIS A 101 1.61 -4.87 8.30
CA HIS A 101 2.94 -5.49 8.32
C HIS A 101 3.04 -6.57 7.25
N THR A 102 4.21 -6.68 6.63
CA THR A 102 4.46 -7.67 5.58
C THR A 102 5.25 -8.86 6.13
N LEU A 103 4.92 -10.06 5.64
CA LEU A 103 5.72 -11.28 5.83
C LEU A 103 6.13 -11.85 4.48
N TYR A 104 7.38 -12.28 4.42
CA TYR A 104 7.95 -13.05 3.32
C TYR A 104 8.22 -14.46 3.79
N TRP A 105 8.14 -15.42 2.87
CA TRP A 105 8.45 -16.79 3.17
C TRP A 105 9.09 -17.49 1.97
N SER A 106 9.91 -18.50 2.26
CA SER A 106 10.46 -19.41 1.27
C SER A 106 10.51 -20.83 1.86
N GLN A 107 10.39 -21.83 0.99
CA GLN A 107 10.53 -23.23 1.37
C GLN A 107 11.51 -23.93 0.43
N ASP A 108 12.49 -24.63 1.01
CA ASP A 108 13.44 -25.46 0.31
C ASP A 108 13.45 -26.84 0.98
N GLY A 109 12.83 -27.82 0.32
CA GLY A 109 12.56 -29.13 0.91
C GLY A 109 11.76 -29.01 2.21
N ALA A 110 12.34 -29.49 3.31
CA ALA A 110 11.75 -29.39 4.65
C ALA A 110 12.02 -28.05 5.35
N LEU A 111 12.90 -27.20 4.80
CA LEU A 111 13.32 -25.97 5.45
C LEU A 111 12.40 -24.81 5.08
N LEU A 112 11.63 -24.34 6.05
CA LEU A 112 10.76 -23.18 5.94
C LEU A 112 11.45 -21.95 6.56
N ARG A 113 11.49 -20.84 5.82
CA ARG A 113 11.96 -19.54 6.30
C ARG A 113 10.83 -18.54 6.25
N ILE A 114 10.67 -17.76 7.31
CA ILE A 114 9.66 -16.69 7.41
C ILE A 114 10.32 -15.46 8.00
N ALA A 115 10.15 -14.31 7.39
CA ALA A 115 10.69 -13.07 7.92
C ALA A 115 9.84 -11.84 7.52
N SER A 116 10.07 -10.73 8.21
CA SER A 116 9.50 -9.41 7.85
C SER A 116 10.30 -8.70 6.77
N SER A 117 11.45 -9.24 6.36
CA SER A 117 12.26 -8.75 5.24
C SER A 117 12.46 -9.85 4.20
N ALA A 118 12.35 -9.50 2.92
CA ALA A 118 12.52 -10.43 1.81
C ALA A 118 13.93 -11.03 1.75
N ALA A 119 14.95 -10.26 2.10
CA ALA A 119 16.33 -10.72 2.10
C ALA A 119 16.61 -11.78 3.18
N ASP A 120 15.88 -11.72 4.31
CA ASP A 120 16.08 -12.62 5.45
C ASP A 120 15.52 -14.04 5.24
N VAL A 121 14.71 -14.25 4.20
CA VAL A 121 14.19 -15.58 3.83
C VAL A 121 15.01 -16.27 2.74
N LEU A 122 16.01 -15.59 2.19
CA LEU A 122 16.96 -16.19 1.25
C LEU A 122 17.84 -17.25 1.95
N PRO A 123 18.34 -18.26 1.21
CA PRO A 123 19.31 -19.21 1.73
C PRO A 123 20.55 -18.50 2.29
N VAL A 124 21.07 -19.02 3.41
CA VAL A 124 22.29 -18.47 4.01
C VAL A 124 23.46 -18.59 3.02
N GLY A 125 24.20 -17.49 2.83
CA GLY A 125 25.32 -17.43 1.89
C GLY A 125 24.93 -17.07 0.46
N THR A 126 23.67 -16.72 0.20
CA THR A 126 23.25 -16.19 -1.10
C THR A 126 23.80 -14.76 -1.29
N GLU A 127 24.93 -14.65 -1.98
CA GLU A 127 25.55 -13.35 -2.25
C GLU A 127 24.81 -12.57 -3.35
N ARG A 128 24.24 -13.26 -4.33
CA ARG A 128 23.53 -12.68 -5.46
C ARG A 128 22.21 -13.44 -5.70
N PRO A 129 21.12 -13.03 -5.06
CA PRO A 129 19.83 -13.66 -5.28
C PRO A 129 19.33 -13.41 -6.71
N GLU A 130 18.70 -14.43 -7.29
CA GLU A 130 18.08 -14.30 -8.60
C GLU A 130 16.84 -13.43 -8.53
N ILE A 131 16.71 -12.54 -9.52
CA ILE A 131 15.49 -11.74 -9.71
C ILE A 131 14.43 -12.60 -10.39
N ASP A 132 13.19 -12.53 -9.91
CA ASP A 132 12.04 -13.13 -10.57
C ASP A 132 11.58 -12.24 -11.73
N PRO A 133 11.60 -12.71 -12.99
CA PRO A 133 11.22 -11.89 -14.14
C PRO A 133 9.75 -11.46 -14.11
N GLY A 134 8.85 -12.33 -13.62
CA GLY A 134 7.42 -12.02 -13.50
C GLY A 134 7.18 -10.91 -12.46
N ALA A 135 7.89 -10.95 -11.33
CA ALA A 135 7.82 -9.89 -10.32
C ALA A 135 8.42 -8.57 -10.84
N LEU A 136 9.51 -8.62 -11.60
CA LEU A 136 10.08 -7.42 -12.25
C LEU A 136 9.11 -6.82 -13.27
N TYR A 137 8.45 -7.66 -14.09
CA TYR A 137 7.41 -7.21 -15.01
C TYR A 137 6.23 -6.59 -14.27
N ALA A 138 5.77 -7.22 -13.18
CA ALA A 138 4.70 -6.71 -12.34
C ALA A 138 5.08 -5.39 -11.67
N TYR A 139 6.34 -5.20 -11.26
CA TYR A 139 6.84 -3.92 -10.76
C TYR A 139 6.70 -2.80 -11.79
N VAL A 140 7.10 -3.03 -13.03
CA VAL A 140 6.97 -2.01 -14.09
C VAL A 140 5.49 -1.74 -14.41
N TYR A 141 4.63 -2.74 -14.22
CA TYR A 141 3.19 -2.64 -14.42
C TYR A 141 2.49 -1.84 -13.30
N PHE A 142 2.77 -2.16 -12.03
CA PHE A 142 2.08 -1.58 -10.87
C PHE A 142 2.89 -0.50 -10.14
N HIS A 143 4.15 -0.31 -10.49
CA HIS A 143 5.13 0.54 -9.79
C HIS A 143 5.54 0.02 -8.41
N HIS A 144 5.15 -1.19 -8.09
CA HIS A 144 5.54 -2.00 -6.92
C HIS A 144 5.37 -3.48 -7.25
N VAL A 145 5.94 -4.36 -6.45
CA VAL A 145 5.73 -5.80 -6.59
C VAL A 145 4.48 -6.19 -5.80
N PRO A 146 3.37 -6.61 -6.45
CA PRO A 146 2.15 -6.94 -5.73
C PRO A 146 2.24 -8.31 -5.05
N SER A 147 1.61 -8.48 -3.89
CA SER A 147 1.41 -9.78 -3.27
C SER A 147 0.58 -10.71 -4.18
N PRO A 148 0.86 -12.02 -4.26
CA PRO A 148 1.86 -12.78 -3.49
C PRO A 148 3.27 -12.79 -4.09
N LEU A 149 3.56 -12.04 -5.15
CA LEU A 149 4.86 -12.01 -5.80
C LEU A 149 5.92 -11.42 -4.87
N CYS A 150 7.16 -11.83 -5.09
CA CYS A 150 8.35 -11.21 -4.53
C CYS A 150 9.40 -11.05 -5.60
N ILE A 151 10.20 -9.99 -5.52
CA ILE A 151 11.27 -9.72 -6.49
C ILE A 151 12.34 -10.81 -6.54
N TYR A 152 12.52 -11.57 -5.46
CA TYR A 152 13.48 -12.67 -5.39
C TYR A 152 12.83 -13.99 -5.78
N ARG A 153 13.45 -14.72 -6.72
CA ARG A 153 12.99 -16.05 -7.14
C ARG A 153 12.93 -17.02 -5.97
N GLY A 154 11.83 -17.79 -5.89
CA GLY A 154 11.62 -18.77 -4.81
C GLY A 154 11.18 -18.18 -3.47
N VAL A 155 10.98 -16.86 -3.41
CA VAL A 155 10.39 -16.16 -2.27
C VAL A 155 8.97 -15.72 -2.61
N ALA A 156 8.08 -15.77 -1.63
CA ALA A 156 6.72 -15.24 -1.76
C ALA A 156 6.40 -14.25 -0.63
N LYS A 157 5.56 -13.27 -0.95
CA LYS A 157 4.98 -12.33 0.01
C LYS A 157 3.63 -12.87 0.47
N LEU A 158 3.37 -12.86 1.77
CA LEU A 158 2.08 -13.30 2.30
C LEU A 158 1.05 -12.16 2.15
N PRO A 159 -0.05 -12.36 1.40
CA PRO A 159 -1.02 -11.30 1.18
C PRO A 159 -1.80 -10.93 2.46
N ARG A 160 -2.36 -9.72 2.51
CA ARG A 160 -3.24 -9.29 3.60
C ARG A 160 -4.38 -10.29 3.84
N ALA A 161 -4.80 -10.45 5.09
CA ALA A 161 -5.87 -11.36 5.48
C ALA A 161 -5.63 -12.84 5.08
N HIS A 162 -4.36 -13.24 4.91
CA HIS A 162 -3.98 -14.63 4.64
C HIS A 162 -3.12 -15.20 5.76
N PHE A 163 -3.19 -16.52 5.89
CA PHE A 163 -2.23 -17.29 6.67
C PHE A 163 -1.51 -18.30 5.78
N LEU A 164 -0.27 -18.55 6.13
CA LEU A 164 0.54 -19.67 5.67
C LEU A 164 0.40 -20.78 6.72
N ARG A 165 0.02 -21.98 6.30
CA ARG A 165 0.06 -23.18 7.11
C ARG A 165 1.08 -24.13 6.53
N ALA A 166 2.02 -24.57 7.35
CA ALA A 166 3.06 -25.52 6.95
C ALA A 166 3.16 -26.67 7.95
N SER A 167 3.31 -27.88 7.43
CA SER A 167 3.57 -29.11 8.17
C SER A 167 4.45 -30.02 7.32
N ALA A 168 4.91 -31.17 7.82
CA ALA A 168 5.84 -32.08 7.18
C ALA A 168 5.69 -32.15 5.64
N GLY A 169 6.44 -31.30 4.91
CA GLY A 169 6.60 -31.35 3.47
C GLY A 169 5.72 -30.41 2.62
N ALA A 170 4.71 -29.75 3.19
CA ALA A 170 3.85 -28.86 2.42
C ALA A 170 3.51 -27.56 3.15
N ALA A 171 3.64 -26.44 2.43
CA ALA A 171 3.14 -25.14 2.85
C ALA A 171 1.96 -24.73 1.95
N THR A 172 0.90 -24.20 2.55
CA THR A 172 -0.30 -23.71 1.86
C THR A 172 -0.65 -22.33 2.35
N VAL A 173 -1.05 -21.46 1.42
CA VAL A 173 -1.51 -20.10 1.73
C VAL A 173 -3.02 -20.06 1.54
N GLN A 174 -3.74 -19.55 2.53
CA GLN A 174 -5.19 -19.46 2.52
C GLN A 174 -5.65 -18.11 3.05
N ARG A 175 -6.69 -17.54 2.44
CA ARG A 175 -7.36 -16.35 2.95
C ARG A 175 -8.22 -16.75 4.15
N TYR A 176 -8.01 -16.14 5.31
CA TYR A 176 -8.80 -16.44 6.51
C TYR A 176 -10.01 -15.51 6.68
N ARG A 177 -10.01 -14.38 6.00
CA ARG A 177 -11.10 -13.43 6.02
C ARG A 177 -11.36 -12.87 4.63
N LEU A 178 -12.62 -12.97 4.21
CA LEU A 178 -13.14 -12.33 3.01
C LEU A 178 -14.24 -11.35 3.44
N GLU A 179 -14.14 -10.13 2.95
CA GLU A 179 -15.09 -9.09 3.31
C GLU A 179 -16.40 -9.25 2.53
N THR A 180 -17.50 -9.00 3.23
CA THR A 180 -18.83 -8.91 2.64
C THR A 180 -19.33 -7.49 2.77
N PHE A 181 -19.68 -6.89 1.65
CA PHE A 181 -20.17 -5.51 1.61
C PHE A 181 -21.69 -5.48 1.55
N ALA A 182 -22.30 -4.62 2.35
CA ALA A 182 -23.73 -4.42 2.29
C ALA A 182 -24.14 -3.70 0.99
N GLU A 183 -25.21 -4.20 0.37
CA GLU A 183 -25.82 -3.59 -0.82
C GLU A 183 -26.89 -2.57 -0.46
N GLN A 184 -27.45 -2.70 0.74
CA GLN A 184 -28.42 -1.76 1.31
C GLN A 184 -27.97 -1.35 2.70
N LEU A 185 -28.34 -0.13 3.08
CA LEU A 185 -28.07 0.38 4.41
C LEU A 185 -29.11 -0.20 5.38
N ASP A 186 -28.65 -0.80 6.46
CA ASP A 186 -29.48 -1.22 7.57
C ASP A 186 -29.39 -0.14 8.67
N GLY A 187 -30.46 0.62 8.83
CA GLY A 187 -30.55 1.73 9.78
C GLY A 187 -30.60 3.14 9.16
N ALA A 188 -30.74 4.13 10.03
CA ALA A 188 -30.78 5.53 9.63
C ALA A 188 -29.35 6.09 9.37
N THR A 189 -29.18 6.82 8.27
CA THR A 189 -27.89 7.39 7.86
C THR A 189 -27.26 8.26 8.96
N ASP A 190 -28.04 9.07 9.67
CA ASP A 190 -27.52 9.93 10.74
C ASP A 190 -27.01 9.16 11.95
N SER A 191 -27.67 8.04 12.30
CA SER A 191 -27.21 7.15 13.37
C SER A 191 -25.85 6.52 13.02
N ILE A 192 -25.69 6.08 11.77
CA ILE A 192 -24.43 5.48 11.30
C ILE A 192 -23.33 6.54 11.17
N ALA A 193 -23.69 7.79 10.81
CA ALA A 193 -22.76 8.90 10.80
C ALA A 193 -22.22 9.22 12.22
N GLY A 194 -23.08 9.19 13.23
CA GLY A 194 -22.67 9.29 14.63
C GLY A 194 -21.73 8.15 15.04
N ALA A 195 -22.11 6.91 14.74
CA ALA A 195 -21.29 5.72 15.01
C ALA A 195 -19.92 5.77 14.30
N LEU A 196 -19.83 6.36 13.12
CA LEU A 196 -18.55 6.57 12.43
C LEU A 196 -17.59 7.42 13.26
N ILE A 197 -18.06 8.56 13.78
CA ILE A 197 -17.21 9.47 14.57
C ILE A 197 -16.78 8.82 15.89
N GLU A 198 -17.70 8.12 16.57
CA GLU A 198 -17.40 7.39 17.80
C GLU A 198 -16.39 6.26 17.55
N THR A 199 -16.54 5.51 16.46
CA THR A 199 -15.63 4.44 16.09
C THR A 199 -14.24 4.98 15.74
N LEU A 200 -14.18 6.09 14.97
CA LEU A 200 -12.92 6.78 14.65
C LEU A 200 -12.24 7.32 15.92
N ASP A 201 -13.00 7.95 16.80
CA ASP A 201 -12.44 8.45 18.06
C ASP A 201 -11.87 7.31 18.91
N ALA A 202 -12.60 6.19 19.03
CA ALA A 202 -12.12 5.00 19.72
C ALA A 202 -10.86 4.40 19.04
N ALA A 203 -10.80 4.37 17.71
CA ALA A 203 -9.64 3.90 16.95
C ALA A 203 -8.40 4.77 17.18
N VAL A 204 -8.56 6.10 17.16
CA VAL A 204 -7.50 7.04 17.53
C VAL A 204 -7.03 6.77 18.96
N GLY A 205 -7.96 6.58 19.91
CA GLY A 205 -7.63 6.26 21.31
C GLY A 205 -6.83 4.96 21.43
N ARG A 206 -7.18 3.91 20.71
CA ARG A 206 -6.38 2.66 20.68
C ARG A 206 -4.98 2.87 20.11
N SER A 207 -4.87 3.65 19.04
CA SER A 207 -3.58 3.98 18.41
C SER A 207 -2.67 4.85 19.28
N MET A 208 -3.24 5.57 20.26
CA MET A 208 -2.50 6.37 21.22
C MET A 208 -2.06 5.59 22.45
N GLN A 209 -2.60 4.39 22.69
CA GLN A 209 -2.24 3.58 23.85
C GLN A 209 -0.75 3.26 23.86
N ASP A 210 -0.16 3.29 25.05
CA ASP A 210 1.26 3.03 25.28
C ASP A 210 2.23 4.00 24.57
N GLN A 211 1.74 5.13 24.02
CA GLN A 211 2.58 6.14 23.39
C GLN A 211 2.81 7.33 24.34
N THR A 212 4.07 7.70 24.55
CA THR A 212 4.45 8.81 25.43
C THR A 212 4.63 10.15 24.72
N ALA A 213 4.97 10.12 23.42
CA ALA A 213 5.18 11.30 22.61
C ALA A 213 4.60 11.05 21.21
N ILE A 214 3.41 11.61 20.97
CA ILE A 214 2.62 11.33 19.77
C ILE A 214 2.38 12.60 18.95
N GLY A 215 2.32 12.45 17.64
CA GLY A 215 1.93 13.48 16.69
C GLY A 215 1.13 12.90 15.53
N ALA A 216 0.75 13.72 14.58
CA ALA A 216 0.02 13.27 13.39
C ALA A 216 0.61 13.85 12.11
N PHE A 217 0.61 13.07 11.04
CA PHE A 217 0.75 13.60 9.69
C PHE A 217 -0.45 14.50 9.37
N LEU A 218 -0.21 15.67 8.79
CA LEU A 218 -1.25 16.62 8.44
C LEU A 218 -1.05 17.19 7.05
N SER A 219 -1.78 16.68 6.07
CA SER A 219 -1.80 17.19 4.68
C SER A 219 -2.91 18.22 4.41
N GLY A 220 -3.76 18.49 5.42
CA GLY A 220 -4.98 19.26 5.21
C GLY A 220 -6.03 18.54 4.35
N GLY A 221 -5.90 17.24 4.16
CA GLY A 221 -6.94 16.37 3.60
C GLY A 221 -7.94 15.92 4.67
N LEU A 222 -9.08 15.37 4.25
CA LEU A 222 -10.14 14.92 5.17
C LEU A 222 -9.62 13.95 6.23
N ASP A 223 -8.86 12.93 5.84
CA ASP A 223 -8.42 11.84 6.73
C ASP A 223 -7.41 12.30 7.75
N SER A 224 -6.33 12.91 7.28
CA SER A 224 -5.27 13.44 8.15
C SER A 224 -5.81 14.49 9.12
N SER A 225 -6.72 15.35 8.67
CA SER A 225 -7.35 16.37 9.53
C SER A 225 -8.30 15.74 10.55
N THR A 226 -9.04 14.68 10.19
CA THR A 226 -9.89 13.94 11.14
C THR A 226 -9.05 13.27 12.22
N VAL A 227 -8.00 12.54 11.82
CA VAL A 227 -7.11 11.85 12.77
C VAL A 227 -6.42 12.83 13.70
N ALA A 228 -5.83 13.91 13.16
CA ALA A 228 -5.15 14.93 13.95
C ALA A 228 -6.10 15.67 14.90
N GLY A 229 -7.32 15.97 14.44
CA GLY A 229 -8.34 16.63 15.26
C GLY A 229 -8.85 15.76 16.42
N LEU A 230 -9.08 14.47 16.17
CA LEU A 230 -9.47 13.52 17.22
C LEU A 230 -8.32 13.27 18.21
N MET A 231 -7.08 13.19 17.72
CA MET A 231 -5.88 13.14 18.58
C MET A 231 -5.82 14.36 19.51
N ALA A 232 -5.98 15.57 18.97
CA ALA A 232 -5.96 16.81 19.77
C ALA A 232 -7.05 16.82 20.84
N ARG A 233 -8.28 16.42 20.49
CA ARG A 233 -9.40 16.33 21.45
C ARG A 233 -9.10 15.38 22.59
N ARG A 234 -8.43 14.26 22.34
CA ARG A 234 -8.05 13.29 23.37
C ARG A 234 -6.88 13.73 24.23
N LEU A 235 -5.93 14.47 23.67
CA LEU A 235 -4.82 15.05 24.43
C LEU A 235 -5.27 16.20 25.35
N GLY A 236 -6.38 16.86 25.01
CA GLY A 236 -6.96 17.94 25.82
C GLY A 236 -6.01 19.13 25.97
N THR A 237 -5.40 19.31 27.13
CA THR A 237 -4.46 20.42 27.42
C THR A 237 -3.01 20.12 27.07
N VAL A 238 -2.69 18.86 26.70
CA VAL A 238 -1.35 18.49 26.27
C VAL A 238 -1.16 18.95 24.81
N PRO A 239 -0.01 19.57 24.46
CA PRO A 239 0.26 19.99 23.09
C PRO A 239 0.10 18.84 22.09
N ALA A 240 -0.69 19.06 21.06
CA ALA A 240 -0.93 18.10 20.00
C ALA A 240 -0.11 18.52 18.77
N HIS A 241 0.94 17.76 18.44
CA HIS A 241 1.86 18.07 17.35
C HIS A 241 1.33 17.57 16.01
N SER A 242 1.42 18.41 14.98
CA SER A 242 1.14 18.04 13.59
C SER A 242 2.32 18.36 12.69
N PHE A 243 2.51 17.52 11.67
CA PHE A 243 3.66 17.57 10.77
C PHE A 243 3.20 17.62 9.31
N SER A 244 3.67 18.64 8.58
CA SER A 244 3.24 18.95 7.23
C SER A 244 4.44 19.18 6.30
N ILE A 245 4.36 18.64 5.08
CA ILE A 245 5.32 18.89 4.01
C ILE A 245 4.64 19.66 2.89
N GLY A 246 5.23 20.79 2.49
CA GLY A 246 4.86 21.57 1.32
C GLY A 246 5.83 21.43 0.17
N PHE A 247 5.44 21.90 -1.00
CA PHE A 247 6.26 21.88 -2.21
C PHE A 247 6.22 23.25 -2.88
N GLN A 248 7.37 23.82 -3.20
CA GLN A 248 7.47 25.06 -4.01
C GLN A 248 7.29 24.71 -5.50
N ALA A 249 6.11 24.20 -5.86
CA ALA A 249 5.75 23.86 -7.22
C ALA A 249 4.24 24.12 -7.43
N ASP A 250 3.90 24.80 -8.53
CA ASP A 250 2.52 25.16 -8.85
C ASP A 250 1.62 23.90 -8.94
N GLY A 251 0.51 23.93 -8.22
CA GLY A 251 -0.47 22.85 -8.21
C GLY A 251 -0.13 21.65 -7.29
N TYR A 252 0.97 21.71 -6.55
CA TYR A 252 1.38 20.66 -5.63
C TYR A 252 1.33 21.07 -4.16
N ASP A 253 1.32 22.37 -3.85
CA ASP A 253 1.34 22.85 -2.47
C ASP A 253 -0.07 22.86 -1.86
N GLU A 254 -0.22 22.18 -0.74
CA GLU A 254 -1.47 22.11 0.02
C GLU A 254 -1.31 22.64 1.46
N MET A 255 -0.19 23.32 1.76
CA MET A 255 0.16 23.77 3.11
C MET A 255 -0.91 24.66 3.75
N GLU A 256 -1.60 25.50 2.97
CA GLU A 256 -2.68 26.36 3.49
C GLU A 256 -3.84 25.55 4.09
N TYR A 257 -4.16 24.39 3.53
CA TYR A 257 -5.19 23.52 4.10
C TYR A 257 -4.71 22.86 5.40
N ALA A 258 -3.45 22.48 5.47
CA ALA A 258 -2.85 21.97 6.71
C ALA A 258 -2.91 23.04 7.81
N ARG A 259 -2.60 24.30 7.50
CA ARG A 259 -2.71 25.44 8.42
C ARG A 259 -4.13 25.71 8.87
N VAL A 260 -5.13 25.58 7.98
CA VAL A 260 -6.55 25.71 8.34
C VAL A 260 -6.92 24.65 9.39
N ALA A 261 -6.57 23.39 9.16
CA ALA A 261 -6.84 22.32 10.11
C ALA A 261 -6.08 22.50 11.43
N ALA A 262 -4.81 22.90 11.37
CA ALA A 262 -3.98 23.13 12.57
C ALA A 262 -4.56 24.25 13.44
N ARG A 263 -4.96 25.38 12.85
CA ARG A 263 -5.61 26.47 13.59
C ARG A 263 -6.95 26.05 14.20
N HIS A 264 -7.77 25.29 13.45
CA HIS A 264 -9.08 24.84 13.92
C HIS A 264 -9.00 23.95 15.15
N PHE A 265 -8.02 23.07 15.20
CA PHE A 265 -7.84 22.11 16.29
C PHE A 265 -6.83 22.56 17.35
N GLY A 266 -6.21 23.73 17.21
CA GLY A 266 -5.19 24.23 18.13
C GLY A 266 -3.92 23.37 18.15
N LEU A 267 -3.52 22.83 16.99
CA LEU A 267 -2.33 21.99 16.87
C LEU A 267 -1.06 22.83 16.89
N GLU A 268 -0.01 22.29 17.50
CA GLU A 268 1.34 22.79 17.33
C GLU A 268 1.87 22.30 15.96
N ALA A 269 1.85 23.22 14.98
CA ALA A 269 2.15 22.90 13.60
C ALA A 269 3.65 22.98 13.31
N HIS A 270 4.22 21.88 12.80
CA HIS A 270 5.57 21.80 12.29
C HIS A 270 5.51 21.66 10.77
N GLU A 271 6.06 22.64 10.06
CA GLU A 271 5.97 22.75 8.61
C GLU A 271 7.36 22.71 7.99
N HIS A 272 7.48 22.05 6.84
CA HIS A 272 8.72 22.05 6.05
C HIS A 272 8.39 22.06 4.57
N TYR A 273 9.08 22.91 3.80
CA TYR A 273 9.02 22.93 2.34
C TYR A 273 10.18 22.10 1.78
N LEU A 274 9.84 20.95 1.22
CA LEU A 274 10.81 20.01 0.67
C LEU A 274 11.45 20.58 -0.59
N THR A 275 12.76 20.46 -0.69
CA THR A 275 13.56 20.93 -1.83
C THR A 275 14.01 19.78 -2.74
N PRO A 276 14.32 20.06 -4.03
CA PRO A 276 14.88 19.05 -4.94
C PRO A 276 16.20 18.44 -4.45
N ASP A 277 17.06 19.21 -3.78
CA ASP A 277 18.31 18.71 -3.20
C ASP A 277 18.07 17.70 -2.08
N GLU A 278 17.09 17.95 -1.20
CA GLU A 278 16.72 17.01 -0.15
C GLU A 278 16.14 15.71 -0.72
N VAL A 279 15.40 15.78 -1.83
CA VAL A 279 14.90 14.58 -2.54
C VAL A 279 16.07 13.81 -3.12
N LEU A 280 17.03 14.48 -3.77
CA LEU A 280 18.24 13.86 -4.32
C LEU A 280 19.02 13.12 -3.24
N GLU A 281 19.21 13.75 -2.07
CA GLU A 281 19.93 13.19 -0.94
C GLU A 281 19.20 11.98 -0.31
N ALA A 282 17.88 12.10 -0.11
CA ALA A 282 17.08 11.10 0.60
C ALA A 282 16.77 9.86 -0.25
N THR A 283 16.71 9.98 -1.59
CA THR A 283 16.26 8.90 -2.48
C THR A 283 17.12 7.63 -2.39
N PRO A 284 18.45 7.65 -2.55
CA PRO A 284 19.23 6.41 -2.54
C PRO A 284 19.15 5.62 -1.22
N PRO A 285 19.29 6.22 -0.02
CA PRO A 285 19.18 5.47 1.22
C PRO A 285 17.76 4.92 1.46
N LEU A 286 16.71 5.62 1.04
CA LEU A 286 15.34 5.14 1.15
C LEU A 286 15.08 3.93 0.27
N LEU A 287 15.47 3.97 -1.00
CA LEU A 287 15.33 2.84 -1.92
C LEU A 287 16.18 1.63 -1.50
N ARG A 288 17.35 1.87 -0.89
CA ARG A 288 18.14 0.78 -0.29
C ARG A 288 17.42 0.13 0.88
N ALA A 289 16.63 0.88 1.61
CA ALA A 289 15.89 0.39 2.78
C ALA A 289 14.58 -0.35 2.44
N THR A 290 14.09 -0.26 1.20
CA THR A 290 12.93 -1.06 0.76
C THR A 290 13.34 -2.51 0.52
N ASP A 291 12.48 -3.47 0.86
CA ASP A 291 12.73 -4.89 0.62
C ASP A 291 12.72 -5.25 -0.86
N GLU A 292 11.92 -4.54 -1.64
CA GLU A 292 11.71 -4.73 -3.07
C GLU A 292 11.82 -3.38 -3.80
N PRO A 293 11.99 -3.35 -5.14
CA PRO A 293 11.97 -2.09 -5.87
C PRO A 293 10.62 -1.37 -5.66
N PHE A 294 10.68 -0.07 -5.44
CA PHE A 294 9.54 0.71 -4.99
C PHE A 294 9.42 2.04 -5.75
N GLY A 295 8.37 2.15 -6.57
CA GLY A 295 8.18 3.26 -7.51
C GLY A 295 7.26 4.39 -7.01
N ASN A 296 6.89 4.45 -5.72
CA ASN A 296 6.10 5.56 -5.19
C ASN A 296 6.99 6.77 -4.93
N SER A 297 6.84 7.82 -5.74
CA SER A 297 7.67 9.03 -5.68
C SER A 297 7.49 9.86 -4.41
N SER A 298 6.48 9.59 -3.59
CA SER A 298 6.21 10.36 -2.37
C SER A 298 7.01 9.89 -1.15
N ILE A 299 7.80 8.81 -1.25
CA ILE A 299 8.55 8.27 -0.11
C ILE A 299 9.55 9.27 0.50
N PRO A 300 10.30 10.12 -0.27
CA PRO A 300 11.17 11.14 0.32
C PRO A 300 10.40 12.18 1.14
N ALA A 301 9.20 12.56 0.70
CA ALA A 301 8.37 13.51 1.43
C ALA A 301 7.86 12.92 2.76
N ALA A 302 7.38 11.67 2.75
CA ALA A 302 6.98 10.97 3.96
C ALA A 302 8.15 10.83 4.96
N TYR A 303 9.34 10.51 4.46
CA TYR A 303 10.56 10.44 5.27
C TYR A 303 10.94 11.77 5.91
N ARG A 304 10.94 12.87 5.15
CA ARG A 304 11.27 14.21 5.68
C ARG A 304 10.25 14.65 6.73
N CYS A 305 8.96 14.31 6.53
CA CYS A 305 7.92 14.56 7.52
C CYS A 305 8.18 13.78 8.84
N ALA A 306 8.55 12.50 8.74
CA ALA A 306 8.90 11.67 9.89
C ALA A 306 10.18 12.19 10.60
N MET A 307 11.19 12.64 9.86
CA MET A 307 12.38 13.27 10.42
C MET A 307 12.07 14.57 11.17
N LEU A 308 11.16 15.38 10.63
CA LEU A 308 10.69 16.60 11.30
C LEU A 308 10.04 16.26 12.65
N ALA A 309 9.19 15.23 12.68
CA ALA A 309 8.56 14.73 13.92
C ALA A 309 9.58 14.22 14.93
N ARG A 310 10.56 13.44 14.47
CA ARG A 310 11.64 12.97 15.35
C ARG A 310 12.42 14.12 15.99
N THR A 311 12.73 15.17 15.20
CA THR A 311 13.45 16.35 15.70
C THR A 311 12.64 17.11 16.75
N ALA A 312 11.31 17.09 16.64
CA ALA A 312 10.40 17.65 17.63
C ALA A 312 10.20 16.74 18.88
N GLY A 313 10.91 15.61 18.97
CA GLY A 313 10.84 14.70 20.12
C GLY A 313 9.64 13.74 20.10
N VAL A 314 8.89 13.68 19.00
CA VAL A 314 7.80 12.71 18.80
C VAL A 314 8.38 11.34 18.49
N SER A 315 7.76 10.28 19.01
CA SER A 315 8.18 8.89 18.80
C SER A 315 7.21 8.09 17.92
N CYS A 316 5.94 8.51 17.85
CA CYS A 316 4.91 7.85 17.04
C CYS A 316 4.07 8.88 16.28
N LEU A 317 3.82 8.61 15.01
CA LEU A 317 2.94 9.40 14.15
C LEU A 317 1.63 8.66 13.86
N LEU A 318 0.51 9.37 13.97
CA LEU A 318 -0.76 8.88 13.46
C LEU A 318 -0.91 9.26 11.99
N ALA A 319 -1.26 8.29 11.14
CA ALA A 319 -1.45 8.48 9.72
C ALA A 319 -2.94 8.37 9.33
N GLY A 320 -3.33 9.11 8.30
CA GLY A 320 -4.69 9.09 7.73
C GLY A 320 -4.87 8.08 6.60
N ASP A 321 -3.87 7.24 6.32
CA ASP A 321 -3.91 6.26 5.23
C ASP A 321 -5.03 5.23 5.47
N GLY A 322 -5.70 4.82 4.40
CA GLY A 322 -6.86 3.94 4.42
C GLY A 322 -8.21 4.66 4.30
N GLY A 323 -8.29 5.95 4.59
CA GLY A 323 -9.56 6.68 4.52
C GLY A 323 -10.13 6.77 3.09
N ASP A 324 -9.29 6.94 2.09
CA ASP A 324 -9.70 6.96 0.68
C ASP A 324 -10.22 5.59 0.23
N GLU A 325 -9.58 4.52 0.67
CA GLU A 325 -9.90 3.14 0.33
C GLU A 325 -11.11 2.59 1.09
N LEU A 326 -11.47 3.18 2.22
CA LEU A 326 -12.68 2.82 2.97
C LEU A 326 -13.90 3.63 2.50
N PHE A 327 -13.72 4.90 2.14
CA PHE A 327 -14.81 5.86 1.94
C PHE A 327 -14.85 6.49 0.55
N ALA A 328 -14.21 5.89 -0.46
CA ALA A 328 -14.21 6.30 -1.87
C ALA A 328 -13.63 7.71 -2.10
N GLY A 329 -12.37 7.94 -1.69
CA GLY A 329 -11.70 9.23 -1.82
C GLY A 329 -10.98 9.46 -3.16
N ASN A 330 -10.73 8.45 -3.96
CA ASN A 330 -10.00 8.60 -5.21
C ASN A 330 -10.92 8.99 -6.38
N SER A 331 -10.55 10.05 -7.10
CA SER A 331 -11.34 10.57 -8.24
C SER A 331 -11.56 9.58 -9.39
N ARG A 332 -10.71 8.53 -9.47
CA ARG A 332 -10.88 7.49 -10.49
C ARG A 332 -12.21 6.73 -10.34
N TYR A 333 -12.73 6.56 -9.12
CA TYR A 333 -13.99 5.85 -8.90
C TYR A 333 -15.18 6.56 -9.54
N ALA A 334 -15.27 7.89 -9.43
CA ALA A 334 -16.34 8.66 -10.04
C ALA A 334 -16.37 8.50 -11.57
N LYS A 335 -15.20 8.50 -12.21
CA LYS A 335 -15.08 8.24 -13.65
C LYS A 335 -15.56 6.84 -14.01
N GLN A 336 -15.29 5.84 -13.18
CA GLN A 336 -15.73 4.46 -13.44
C GLN A 336 -17.26 4.34 -13.40
N LEU A 337 -17.93 4.96 -12.43
CA LEU A 337 -19.39 4.93 -12.37
C LEU A 337 -20.05 5.60 -13.58
N LEU A 338 -19.42 6.63 -14.14
CA LEU A 338 -19.91 7.21 -15.39
C LEU A 338 -19.83 6.19 -16.54
N PHE A 339 -18.76 5.42 -16.62
CA PHE A 339 -18.61 4.35 -17.63
C PHE A 339 -19.57 3.18 -17.39
N GLU A 340 -19.89 2.85 -16.14
CA GLU A 340 -20.88 1.80 -15.81
C GLU A 340 -22.29 2.15 -16.33
N LYS A 341 -22.65 3.44 -16.44
CA LYS A 341 -23.92 3.85 -17.08
C LYS A 341 -23.98 3.36 -18.55
N TYR A 342 -22.87 3.42 -19.27
CA TYR A 342 -22.79 2.90 -20.63
C TYR A 342 -22.95 1.36 -20.67
N GLN A 343 -22.34 0.64 -19.73
CA GLN A 343 -22.43 -0.83 -19.66
C GLN A 343 -23.87 -1.33 -19.40
N ARG A 344 -24.75 -0.50 -18.82
CA ARG A 344 -26.18 -0.83 -18.62
C ARG A 344 -27.00 -0.79 -19.91
N ILE A 345 -26.50 -0.15 -20.99
CA ILE A 345 -27.14 -0.16 -22.30
C ILE A 345 -27.04 -1.58 -22.88
N PRO A 346 -28.14 -2.16 -23.40
CA PRO A 346 -28.11 -3.49 -23.99
C PRO A 346 -27.01 -3.66 -25.04
N SER A 347 -26.28 -4.77 -24.98
CA SER A 347 -25.11 -5.03 -25.84
C SER A 347 -25.43 -4.97 -27.34
N ALA A 348 -26.64 -5.41 -27.73
CA ALA A 348 -27.10 -5.32 -29.11
C ALA A 348 -27.18 -3.86 -29.62
N LEU A 349 -27.67 -2.92 -28.80
CA LEU A 349 -27.74 -1.51 -29.15
C LEU A 349 -26.34 -0.87 -29.18
N ARG A 350 -25.49 -1.22 -28.18
CA ARG A 350 -24.12 -0.69 -28.14
C ARG A 350 -23.31 -1.10 -29.36
N ARG A 351 -23.23 -2.43 -29.61
CA ARG A 351 -22.40 -3.01 -30.68
C ARG A 351 -23.03 -2.86 -32.06
N GLY A 352 -24.38 -2.88 -32.16
CA GLY A 352 -25.10 -2.81 -33.42
C GLY A 352 -25.32 -1.39 -33.95
N VAL A 353 -25.38 -0.38 -33.07
CA VAL A 353 -25.73 0.99 -33.47
C VAL A 353 -24.70 2.01 -32.99
N LEU A 354 -24.47 2.10 -31.67
CA LEU A 354 -23.70 3.21 -31.10
C LEU A 354 -22.22 3.15 -31.52
N GLU A 355 -21.59 2.00 -31.38
CA GLU A 355 -20.16 1.84 -31.63
C GLU A 355 -19.80 1.97 -33.12
N PRO A 356 -20.56 1.35 -34.08
CA PRO A 356 -20.28 1.49 -35.50
C PRO A 356 -20.48 2.91 -36.05
N VAL A 357 -21.37 3.71 -35.44
CA VAL A 357 -21.65 5.08 -35.87
C VAL A 357 -20.69 6.08 -35.23
N VAL A 358 -20.56 6.02 -33.89
CA VAL A 358 -19.80 7.03 -33.14
C VAL A 358 -18.29 6.86 -33.33
N GLY A 359 -17.79 5.64 -33.43
CA GLY A 359 -16.36 5.38 -33.54
C GLY A 359 -15.70 6.02 -34.79
N PRO A 360 -16.17 5.73 -36.01
CA PRO A 360 -15.62 6.34 -37.23
C PRO A 360 -15.81 7.86 -37.27
N LEU A 361 -17.01 8.35 -36.87
CA LEU A 361 -17.31 9.79 -36.89
C LEU A 361 -16.46 10.56 -35.87
N GLY A 362 -16.19 9.97 -34.70
CA GLY A 362 -15.32 10.56 -33.69
C GLY A 362 -13.86 10.63 -34.11
N ARG A 363 -13.38 9.65 -34.88
CA ARG A 363 -12.02 9.68 -35.48
C ARG A 363 -11.89 10.76 -36.54
N ALA A 364 -12.95 10.99 -37.32
CA ALA A 364 -12.98 12.05 -38.31
C ALA A 364 -13.05 13.47 -37.68
N LEU A 365 -13.65 13.59 -36.49
CA LEU A 365 -13.86 14.87 -35.79
C LEU A 365 -13.36 14.82 -34.34
N PRO A 366 -12.05 14.64 -34.08
CA PRO A 366 -11.51 14.33 -32.75
C PRO A 366 -11.70 15.46 -31.73
N ALA A 367 -11.74 16.71 -32.14
CA ALA A 367 -11.94 17.88 -31.26
C ALA A 367 -13.41 18.18 -30.94
N SER A 368 -14.36 17.53 -31.65
CA SER A 368 -15.80 17.74 -31.50
C SER A 368 -16.39 17.01 -30.26
N ALA A 369 -17.65 17.27 -29.96
CA ALA A 369 -18.43 16.54 -28.98
C ALA A 369 -18.50 15.02 -29.33
N VAL A 370 -18.59 14.70 -30.62
CA VAL A 370 -18.60 13.30 -31.11
C VAL A 370 -17.24 12.63 -30.87
N GLY A 371 -16.13 13.34 -31.06
CA GLY A 371 -14.79 12.84 -30.73
C GLY A 371 -14.62 12.58 -29.22
N LYS A 372 -15.19 13.43 -28.37
CA LYS A 372 -15.23 13.20 -26.91
C LYS A 372 -16.08 11.97 -26.56
N LEU A 373 -17.25 11.82 -27.20
CA LEU A 373 -18.13 10.66 -27.01
C LEU A 373 -17.45 9.36 -27.50
N ALA A 374 -16.75 9.40 -28.60
CA ALA A 374 -16.02 8.23 -29.11
C ALA A 374 -14.95 7.76 -28.12
N ARG A 375 -14.15 8.68 -27.57
CA ARG A 375 -13.15 8.35 -26.51
C ARG A 375 -13.82 7.83 -25.24
N TYR A 376 -14.96 8.39 -24.85
CA TYR A 376 -15.76 7.88 -23.74
C TYR A 376 -16.20 6.44 -23.97
N ILE A 377 -16.79 6.15 -25.15
CA ILE A 377 -17.24 4.81 -25.53
C ILE A 377 -16.06 3.82 -25.57
N GLU A 378 -14.93 4.23 -26.14
CA GLU A 378 -13.73 3.41 -26.21
C GLU A 378 -13.27 2.94 -24.82
N GLN A 379 -13.21 3.85 -23.85
CA GLN A 379 -12.90 3.51 -22.46
C GLN A 379 -14.01 2.70 -21.79
N ALA A 380 -15.27 3.06 -22.01
CA ALA A 380 -16.42 2.40 -21.42
C ALA A 380 -16.62 0.97 -21.94
N ARG A 381 -16.07 0.60 -23.08
CA ARG A 381 -16.12 -0.78 -23.64
C ARG A 381 -15.30 -1.77 -22.83
N VAL A 382 -14.22 -1.32 -22.22
CA VAL A 382 -13.39 -2.16 -21.34
C VAL A 382 -14.14 -2.38 -20.03
N PRO A 383 -14.43 -3.63 -19.61
CA PRO A 383 -15.12 -3.88 -18.35
C PRO A 383 -14.22 -3.62 -17.15
N LEU A 384 -14.82 -3.44 -15.97
CA LEU A 384 -14.09 -3.52 -14.71
C LEU A 384 -13.65 -4.96 -14.44
N PRO A 385 -12.49 -5.16 -13.79
CA PRO A 385 -11.55 -4.16 -13.29
C PRO A 385 -10.51 -3.67 -14.30
N ASP A 386 -10.43 -4.25 -15.50
CA ASP A 386 -9.39 -3.97 -16.49
C ASP A 386 -9.35 -2.49 -16.87
N ARG A 387 -10.51 -1.85 -16.95
CA ARG A 387 -10.64 -0.42 -17.28
C ARG A 387 -9.87 0.49 -16.31
N LEU A 388 -9.70 0.09 -15.05
CA LEU A 388 -8.91 0.85 -14.07
C LEU A 388 -7.43 0.95 -14.51
N GLN A 389 -6.95 -0.01 -15.31
CA GLN A 389 -5.59 -0.06 -15.84
C GLN A 389 -5.44 0.65 -17.21
N SER A 390 -6.52 1.21 -17.77
CA SER A 390 -6.48 1.86 -19.10
C SER A 390 -5.50 3.03 -19.22
N TYR A 391 -5.04 3.58 -18.09
CA TYR A 391 -4.02 4.63 -18.03
C TYR A 391 -2.61 4.09 -17.80
N ASN A 392 -2.48 2.80 -17.48
CA ASN A 392 -1.20 2.16 -17.25
C ASN A 392 -0.39 2.14 -18.55
N TYR A 393 0.90 2.45 -18.46
CA TYR A 393 1.78 2.49 -19.64
C TYR A 393 1.84 1.15 -20.35
N LEU A 394 2.08 0.06 -19.62
CA LEU A 394 2.15 -1.30 -20.20
C LEU A 394 0.79 -1.84 -20.69
N HIS A 395 -0.32 -1.21 -20.32
CA HIS A 395 -1.63 -1.54 -20.88
C HIS A 395 -1.88 -0.82 -22.22
N ARG A 396 -1.19 0.29 -22.47
CA ARG A 396 -1.34 1.14 -23.67
C ARG A 396 -0.32 0.84 -24.75
N HIS A 397 0.80 0.20 -24.41
CA HIS A 397 1.90 -0.16 -25.29
C HIS A 397 2.10 -1.67 -25.31
N ALA A 398 2.51 -2.21 -26.46
CA ALA A 398 2.85 -3.62 -26.52
C ALA A 398 4.07 -3.90 -25.61
N PRO A 399 4.08 -4.97 -24.83
CA PRO A 399 5.26 -5.32 -24.02
C PRO A 399 6.56 -5.42 -24.83
N SER A 400 6.46 -5.81 -26.10
CA SER A 400 7.59 -5.87 -27.04
C SER A 400 8.17 -4.50 -27.44
N GLU A 401 7.48 -3.40 -27.16
CA GLU A 401 8.02 -2.03 -27.32
C GLU A 401 8.91 -1.65 -26.14
N VAL A 402 8.67 -2.23 -24.97
CA VAL A 402 9.33 -1.91 -23.71
C VAL A 402 10.49 -2.85 -23.42
N PHE A 403 10.25 -4.14 -23.54
CA PHE A 403 11.20 -5.18 -23.12
C PHE A 403 11.88 -5.88 -24.32
N VAL A 404 13.07 -6.44 -24.06
CA VAL A 404 13.76 -7.27 -25.04
C VAL A 404 13.07 -8.63 -25.18
N PRO A 405 13.16 -9.31 -26.34
CA PRO A 405 12.50 -10.59 -26.56
C PRO A 405 12.88 -11.66 -25.54
N ALA A 406 14.17 -11.80 -25.22
CA ALA A 406 14.66 -12.79 -24.27
C ALA A 406 14.02 -12.66 -22.88
N PHE A 407 13.79 -11.44 -22.41
CA PHE A 407 13.07 -11.20 -21.14
C PHE A 407 11.61 -11.62 -21.26
N LEU A 408 10.93 -11.29 -22.34
CA LEU A 408 9.51 -11.61 -22.54
C LEU A 408 9.25 -13.12 -22.66
N GLU A 409 10.22 -13.91 -23.13
CA GLU A 409 10.13 -15.37 -23.16
C GLU A 409 10.09 -16.01 -21.76
N SER A 410 10.63 -15.30 -20.74
CA SER A 410 10.65 -15.75 -19.34
C SER A 410 9.46 -15.25 -18.50
N VAL A 411 8.54 -14.46 -19.11
CA VAL A 411 7.47 -13.74 -18.38
C VAL A 411 6.09 -14.10 -18.92
N ASP A 412 5.16 -14.35 -18.01
CA ASP A 412 3.74 -14.32 -18.34
C ASP A 412 3.19 -12.89 -18.23
N SER A 413 3.14 -12.18 -19.33
CA SER A 413 2.66 -10.80 -19.40
C SER A 413 1.18 -10.63 -19.02
N ALA A 414 0.40 -11.71 -18.93
CA ALA A 414 -0.99 -11.67 -18.48
C ALA A 414 -1.14 -11.80 -16.94
N GLN A 415 -0.08 -12.18 -16.24
CA GLN A 415 -0.10 -12.39 -14.77
C GLN A 415 -0.58 -11.16 -13.99
N PRO A 416 -0.13 -9.91 -14.25
CA PRO A 416 -0.61 -8.74 -13.52
C PRO A 416 -2.13 -8.55 -13.60
N LEU A 417 -2.71 -8.69 -14.80
CA LEU A 417 -4.16 -8.58 -14.97
C LEU A 417 -4.92 -9.74 -14.34
N ARG A 418 -4.34 -10.95 -14.27
CA ARG A 418 -4.98 -12.06 -13.56
C ARG A 418 -5.08 -11.77 -12.07
N LEU A 419 -3.98 -11.37 -11.42
CA LEU A 419 -3.97 -10.97 -10.00
C LEU A 419 -4.98 -9.86 -9.72
N TRP A 420 -5.03 -8.86 -10.60
CA TRP A 420 -5.96 -7.73 -10.52
C TRP A 420 -7.42 -8.17 -10.58
N ARG A 421 -7.78 -9.08 -11.51
CA ARG A 421 -9.13 -9.62 -11.69
C ARG A 421 -9.54 -10.53 -10.54
N GLU A 422 -8.62 -11.36 -10.06
CA GLU A 422 -8.85 -12.28 -8.94
C GLU A 422 -9.21 -11.51 -7.67
N GLU A 423 -8.45 -10.46 -7.33
CA GLU A 423 -8.74 -9.66 -6.14
C GLU A 423 -10.06 -8.86 -6.28
N TYR A 424 -10.32 -8.26 -7.46
CA TYR A 424 -11.59 -7.57 -7.71
C TYR A 424 -12.80 -8.49 -7.62
N GLY A 425 -12.66 -9.73 -8.04
CA GLY A 425 -13.70 -10.76 -8.04
C GLY A 425 -13.89 -11.44 -6.68
N ALA A 426 -12.93 -11.31 -5.75
CA ALA A 426 -12.93 -12.06 -4.51
C ALA A 426 -14.15 -11.80 -3.59
N PRO A 427 -14.65 -10.57 -3.37
CA PRO A 427 -15.82 -10.36 -2.53
C PRO A 427 -17.07 -11.05 -3.10
N GLU A 428 -17.75 -11.86 -2.27
CA GLU A 428 -18.98 -12.52 -2.68
C GLU A 428 -20.09 -11.52 -3.01
N ARG A 429 -20.19 -10.44 -2.21
CA ARG A 429 -21.16 -9.37 -2.35
C ARG A 429 -20.48 -8.02 -2.37
N GLY A 430 -21.09 -7.06 -3.05
CA GLY A 430 -20.63 -5.69 -3.14
C GLY A 430 -20.87 -5.08 -4.52
N ASP A 431 -21.29 -3.82 -4.54
CA ASP A 431 -21.40 -3.05 -5.77
C ASP A 431 -20.03 -2.70 -6.38
N ALA A 432 -20.01 -2.09 -7.56
CA ALA A 432 -18.78 -1.77 -8.26
C ALA A 432 -17.84 -0.85 -7.46
N VAL A 433 -18.39 0.07 -6.64
CA VAL A 433 -17.57 0.95 -5.80
C VAL A 433 -16.86 0.14 -4.72
N ASN A 434 -17.61 -0.67 -3.96
CA ASN A 434 -17.03 -1.48 -2.89
C ASN A 434 -16.01 -2.49 -3.41
N ARG A 435 -16.23 -3.09 -4.60
CA ARG A 435 -15.25 -3.97 -5.25
C ARG A 435 -13.98 -3.24 -5.68
N MET A 436 -14.09 -1.98 -6.17
CA MET A 436 -12.92 -1.14 -6.47
C MET A 436 -12.15 -0.77 -5.20
N LEU A 437 -12.85 -0.45 -4.11
CA LEU A 437 -12.21 -0.18 -2.81
C LEU A 437 -11.48 -1.41 -2.28
N PHE A 438 -12.11 -2.58 -2.32
CA PHE A 438 -11.50 -3.83 -1.88
C PHE A 438 -10.22 -4.16 -2.67
N LEU A 439 -10.25 -3.95 -3.98
CA LEU A 439 -9.09 -4.10 -4.84
C LEU A 439 -7.94 -3.16 -4.41
N ASP A 440 -8.28 -1.90 -4.07
CA ASP A 440 -7.30 -0.93 -3.61
C ASP A 440 -6.73 -1.23 -2.22
N TRP A 441 -7.42 -1.98 -1.37
CA TRP A 441 -6.86 -2.45 -0.11
C TRP A 441 -5.63 -3.34 -0.32
N ALA A 442 -5.57 -4.11 -1.41
CA ALA A 442 -4.41 -4.93 -1.74
C ALA A 442 -3.33 -4.11 -2.46
N PHE A 443 -3.66 -3.55 -3.61
CA PHE A 443 -2.66 -2.96 -4.51
C PHE A 443 -2.25 -1.54 -4.14
N THR A 444 -3.21 -0.69 -3.75
CA THR A 444 -2.91 0.72 -3.44
C THR A 444 -2.47 0.89 -1.99
N LEU A 445 -3.15 0.23 -1.06
CA LEU A 445 -2.88 0.41 0.35
C LEU A 445 -1.77 -0.54 0.84
N HIS A 446 -2.02 -1.87 0.86
CA HIS A 446 -1.10 -2.85 1.42
C HIS A 446 0.27 -2.86 0.73
N ASP A 447 0.30 -3.02 -0.61
CA ASP A 447 1.54 -3.18 -1.36
C ASP A 447 2.22 -1.85 -1.75
N ASN A 448 1.57 -0.70 -1.51
CA ASN A 448 2.11 0.60 -1.91
C ASN A 448 2.11 1.63 -0.76
N ASP A 449 0.96 2.16 -0.32
CA ASP A 449 0.96 3.31 0.61
C ASP A 449 1.46 2.95 2.00
N LEU A 450 1.11 1.77 2.53
CA LEU A 450 1.63 1.30 3.82
C LEU A 450 3.13 1.01 3.75
N VAL A 451 3.61 0.44 2.64
CA VAL A 451 5.06 0.23 2.42
C VAL A 451 5.81 1.56 2.42
N LYS A 452 5.27 2.58 1.75
CA LYS A 452 5.83 3.95 1.71
C LYS A 452 5.99 4.52 3.12
N VAL A 453 4.88 4.57 3.87
CA VAL A 453 4.86 5.22 5.18
C VAL A 453 5.65 4.42 6.22
N ASN A 454 5.49 3.10 6.25
CA ASN A 454 6.27 2.21 7.12
C ASN A 454 7.77 2.34 6.88
N THR A 455 8.22 2.31 5.62
CA THR A 455 9.64 2.45 5.29
C THR A 455 10.17 3.83 5.66
N ALA A 456 9.44 4.89 5.34
CA ALA A 456 9.81 6.25 5.67
C ALA A 456 9.97 6.45 7.18
N CYS A 457 8.99 6.01 7.97
CA CYS A 457 9.03 6.08 9.43
C CYS A 457 10.14 5.20 10.01
N ARG A 458 10.31 3.97 9.53
CA ARG A 458 11.37 3.06 9.97
C ARG A 458 12.76 3.65 9.74
N VAL A 459 13.05 4.21 8.57
CA VAL A 459 14.33 4.85 8.26
C VAL A 459 14.55 6.10 9.12
N ALA A 460 13.49 6.84 9.43
CA ALA A 460 13.52 7.97 10.35
C ALA A 460 13.67 7.55 11.82
N GLY A 461 13.55 6.26 12.17
CA GLY A 461 13.53 5.79 13.55
C GLY A 461 12.25 6.15 14.30
N MET A 462 11.12 6.23 13.58
CA MET A 462 9.80 6.60 14.08
C MET A 462 8.85 5.40 14.03
N GLN A 463 7.83 5.42 14.90
CA GLN A 463 6.67 4.55 14.77
C GLN A 463 5.56 5.23 14.00
N VAL A 464 4.66 4.42 13.43
CA VAL A 464 3.43 4.90 12.80
C VAL A 464 2.27 4.01 13.19
N ALA A 465 1.10 4.61 13.38
CA ALA A 465 -0.16 3.92 13.61
C ALA A 465 -1.24 4.45 12.66
N TYR A 466 -2.17 3.57 12.29
CA TYR A 466 -3.17 3.82 11.27
C TYR A 466 -4.59 3.69 11.84
N PRO A 467 -5.14 4.73 12.50
CA PRO A 467 -6.49 4.67 13.08
C PRO A 467 -7.58 4.35 12.06
N MET A 468 -7.38 4.76 10.78
CA MET A 468 -8.32 4.45 9.71
C MET A 468 -8.42 2.96 9.37
N LEU A 469 -7.42 2.16 9.74
CA LEU A 469 -7.38 0.72 9.49
C LEU A 469 -7.85 -0.12 10.67
N ASP A 470 -8.40 0.52 11.69
CA ASP A 470 -9.00 -0.19 12.83
C ASP A 470 -10.14 -1.11 12.38
N HIS A 471 -10.16 -2.34 12.90
CA HIS A 471 -11.09 -3.37 12.45
C HIS A 471 -12.57 -2.96 12.60
N ALA A 472 -12.92 -2.27 13.69
CA ALA A 472 -14.29 -1.80 13.89
C ALA A 472 -14.69 -0.74 12.86
N LEU A 473 -13.74 0.12 12.45
CA LEU A 473 -13.97 1.09 11.40
C LEU A 473 -14.10 0.44 10.03
N VAL A 474 -13.26 -0.56 9.73
CA VAL A 474 -13.35 -1.35 8.49
C VAL A 474 -14.69 -2.10 8.43
N ASP A 475 -15.12 -2.71 9.54
CA ASP A 475 -16.44 -3.36 9.61
C ASP A 475 -17.57 -2.37 9.34
N LEU A 476 -17.55 -1.20 9.98
CA LEU A 476 -18.52 -0.14 9.72
C LEU A 476 -18.49 0.30 8.24
N ALA A 477 -17.32 0.48 7.65
CA ALA A 477 -17.20 0.84 6.24
C ALA A 477 -17.78 -0.24 5.30
N CYS A 478 -17.71 -1.51 5.68
CA CYS A 478 -18.32 -2.61 4.93
C CYS A 478 -19.86 -2.62 5.00
N THR A 479 -20.47 -2.00 6.02
CA THR A 479 -21.93 -1.85 6.10
C THR A 479 -22.49 -0.76 5.18
N LEU A 480 -21.61 0.07 4.60
CA LEU A 480 -22.00 1.19 3.74
C LEU A 480 -22.06 0.75 2.27
N PRO A 481 -23.24 0.81 1.61
CA PRO A 481 -23.34 0.65 0.18
C PRO A 481 -22.50 1.72 -0.56
N GLY A 482 -21.90 1.36 -1.69
CA GLY A 482 -21.05 2.27 -2.45
C GLY A 482 -21.75 3.56 -2.90
N ARG A 483 -23.08 3.50 -3.13
CA ARG A 483 -23.88 4.69 -3.46
C ARG A 483 -23.92 5.75 -2.35
N LEU A 484 -23.68 5.38 -1.09
CA LEU A 484 -23.57 6.34 0.01
C LEU A 484 -22.15 6.87 0.16
N LYS A 485 -21.15 6.03 -0.13
CA LYS A 485 -19.75 6.47 -0.12
C LYS A 485 -19.48 7.50 -1.22
N MET A 486 -20.15 7.33 -2.37
CA MET A 486 -20.05 8.24 -3.52
C MET A 486 -21.42 8.44 -4.17
N GLN A 487 -21.94 9.65 -4.15
CA GLN A 487 -23.25 10.00 -4.68
C GLN A 487 -23.12 11.05 -5.80
N ASP A 488 -23.80 10.83 -6.93
CA ASP A 488 -23.84 11.73 -8.08
C ASP A 488 -22.46 12.19 -8.61
N GLY A 489 -21.44 11.36 -8.40
CA GLY A 489 -20.06 11.64 -8.79
C GLY A 489 -19.27 12.44 -7.74
N GLU A 490 -19.90 12.84 -6.64
CA GLU A 490 -19.21 13.42 -5.50
C GLU A 490 -18.58 12.32 -4.64
N LEU A 491 -17.29 12.50 -4.38
CA LEU A 491 -16.50 11.58 -3.57
C LEU A 491 -16.79 11.75 -2.08
N ARG A 492 -16.78 10.63 -1.32
CA ARG A 492 -16.82 10.64 0.15
C ARG A 492 -18.05 11.32 0.75
N THR A 493 -19.17 11.25 0.06
CA THR A 493 -20.41 11.99 0.44
C THR A 493 -20.82 11.66 1.88
N PHE A 494 -20.85 10.38 2.25
CA PHE A 494 -21.18 9.96 3.61
C PHE A 494 -20.16 10.47 4.62
N TYR A 495 -18.85 10.30 4.36
CA TYR A 495 -17.78 10.70 5.26
C TYR A 495 -17.76 12.21 5.49
N LYS A 496 -17.89 13.02 4.43
CA LYS A 496 -18.00 14.46 4.51
C LYS A 496 -19.19 14.91 5.36
N ASN A 497 -20.34 14.24 5.19
CA ASN A 497 -21.53 14.56 5.98
C ASN A 497 -21.33 14.21 7.46
N ALA A 498 -20.75 13.04 7.77
CA ALA A 498 -20.48 12.62 9.14
C ALA A 498 -19.46 13.54 9.85
N THR A 499 -18.50 14.10 9.11
CA THR A 499 -17.44 14.94 9.69
C THR A 499 -17.75 16.44 9.72
N ARG A 500 -18.93 16.89 9.25
CA ARG A 500 -19.30 18.34 9.21
C ARG A 500 -19.23 19.06 10.56
N GLY A 501 -19.54 18.38 11.65
CA GLY A 501 -19.44 18.94 12.99
C GLY A 501 -18.04 18.91 13.60
N LEU A 502 -17.11 18.24 12.94
CA LEU A 502 -15.73 18.03 13.40
C LEU A 502 -14.73 18.87 12.60
N LEU A 503 -14.84 18.86 11.27
CA LEU A 503 -13.88 19.51 10.37
C LEU A 503 -14.33 20.91 9.93
N PRO A 504 -13.40 21.84 9.68
CA PRO A 504 -13.73 23.15 9.13
C PRO A 504 -14.29 23.00 7.69
N PRO A 505 -15.21 23.88 7.28
CA PRO A 505 -15.86 23.83 5.98
C PRO A 505 -14.87 23.81 4.79
N GLU A 506 -13.76 24.51 4.91
CA GLU A 506 -12.72 24.59 3.87
C GLU A 506 -12.09 23.22 3.59
N ILE A 507 -11.89 22.39 4.63
CA ILE A 507 -11.36 21.03 4.50
C ILE A 507 -12.40 20.10 3.85
N ILE A 508 -13.68 20.25 4.21
CA ILE A 508 -14.78 19.47 3.63
C ILE A 508 -14.97 19.80 2.14
N ALA A 509 -14.87 21.08 1.79
CA ALA A 509 -15.05 21.57 0.42
C ALA A 509 -13.80 21.36 -0.47
N LYS A 510 -12.64 21.03 0.12
CA LYS A 510 -11.39 20.85 -0.62
C LYS A 510 -11.56 19.80 -1.71
N THR A 511 -11.16 20.17 -2.93
CA THR A 511 -11.03 19.19 -4.02
C THR A 511 -9.87 18.26 -3.73
N LYS A 512 -10.11 16.95 -3.84
CA LYS A 512 -9.06 15.95 -3.62
C LYS A 512 -7.96 16.08 -4.66
N HIS A 513 -6.75 16.36 -4.20
CA HIS A 513 -5.50 16.11 -4.93
C HIS A 513 -4.74 14.99 -4.23
N GLY A 514 -4.08 14.14 -4.99
CA GLY A 514 -3.18 13.13 -4.41
C GLY A 514 -1.94 13.81 -3.83
N PHE A 515 -1.46 13.34 -2.69
CA PHE A 515 -0.16 13.76 -2.16
C PHE A 515 0.94 13.19 -3.06
N GLY A 516 1.39 13.98 -4.02
CA GLY A 516 2.40 13.61 -5.01
C GLY A 516 3.59 14.56 -4.96
N LEU A 517 4.78 13.99 -5.04
CA LEU A 517 6.01 14.76 -5.21
C LEU A 517 6.07 15.32 -6.64
N PRO A 518 6.41 16.58 -6.87
CA PRO A 518 6.59 17.15 -8.22
C PRO A 518 7.86 16.65 -8.91
N PHE A 519 8.19 15.35 -8.79
CA PHE A 519 9.42 14.76 -9.26
C PHE A 519 9.65 14.99 -10.75
N GLY A 520 8.62 14.77 -11.58
CA GLY A 520 8.73 14.97 -13.02
C GLY A 520 9.02 16.43 -13.41
N VAL A 521 8.49 17.40 -12.64
CA VAL A 521 8.77 18.82 -12.83
C VAL A 521 10.21 19.14 -12.39
N TRP A 522 10.59 18.67 -11.22
CA TRP A 522 11.93 18.93 -10.66
C TRP A 522 13.03 18.25 -11.45
N THR A 523 12.83 17.04 -11.94
CA THR A 523 13.82 16.34 -12.79
C THR A 523 14.08 17.08 -14.11
N ARG A 524 13.12 17.86 -14.63
CA ARG A 524 13.35 18.72 -15.80
C ARG A 524 14.23 19.92 -15.50
N THR A 525 14.13 20.48 -14.30
CA THR A 525 14.74 21.77 -13.93
C THR A 525 15.97 21.63 -13.06
N HIS A 526 16.05 20.61 -12.21
CA HIS A 526 17.14 20.40 -11.26
C HIS A 526 18.26 19.51 -11.82
N PRO A 527 19.50 20.01 -11.97
CA PRO A 527 20.58 19.28 -12.64
C PRO A 527 20.97 17.96 -11.95
N GLY A 528 20.90 17.90 -10.60
CA GLY A 528 21.24 16.71 -9.82
C GLY A 528 20.24 15.57 -10.04
N LEU A 529 18.94 15.86 -9.93
CA LEU A 529 17.87 14.88 -10.18
C LEU A 529 17.88 14.39 -11.63
N ARG A 530 18.13 15.30 -12.58
CA ARG A 530 18.25 14.94 -14.00
C ARG A 530 19.39 13.95 -14.21
N ARG A 531 20.59 14.25 -13.72
CA ARG A 531 21.75 13.35 -13.84
C ARG A 531 21.50 12.00 -13.18
N MET A 532 20.91 11.98 -11.99
CA MET A 532 20.56 10.74 -11.30
C MET A 532 19.68 9.86 -12.20
N SER A 533 18.62 10.42 -12.79
CA SER A 533 17.71 9.67 -13.65
C SER A 533 18.37 9.25 -14.98
N GLU A 534 19.14 10.11 -15.63
CA GLU A 534 19.85 9.80 -16.88
C GLU A 534 20.86 8.67 -16.64
N THR A 535 21.67 8.76 -15.58
CA THR A 535 22.64 7.72 -15.22
C THR A 535 21.95 6.39 -14.90
N ALA A 536 20.86 6.44 -14.15
CA ALA A 536 20.10 5.24 -13.80
C ALA A 536 19.51 4.55 -15.05
N LEU A 537 18.93 5.31 -15.99
CA LEU A 537 18.35 4.72 -17.20
C LEU A 537 19.45 4.18 -18.15
N ASP A 538 20.61 4.83 -18.23
CA ASP A 538 21.75 4.32 -18.99
C ASP A 538 22.28 3.00 -18.41
N SER A 539 22.39 2.89 -17.08
CA SER A 539 22.76 1.65 -16.40
C SER A 539 21.71 0.56 -16.63
N LEU A 540 20.42 0.91 -16.54
CA LEU A 540 19.31 -0.01 -16.75
C LEU A 540 19.30 -0.57 -18.20
N ALA A 541 19.69 0.25 -19.20
CA ALA A 541 19.85 -0.18 -20.58
C ALA A 541 20.93 -1.28 -20.75
N ALA A 542 21.98 -1.24 -19.94
CA ALA A 542 23.04 -2.24 -19.95
C ALA A 542 22.66 -3.59 -19.35
N ARG A 543 21.56 -3.63 -18.56
CA ARG A 543 21.08 -4.88 -17.92
C ARG A 543 20.39 -5.86 -18.87
N GLY A 544 20.04 -5.44 -20.09
CA GLY A 544 19.47 -6.33 -21.10
C GLY A 544 17.99 -6.73 -20.87
N VAL A 545 17.26 -5.99 -20.04
CA VAL A 545 15.81 -6.19 -19.78
C VAL A 545 14.97 -5.30 -20.68
N PHE A 546 15.32 -4.02 -20.71
CA PHE A 546 14.59 -3.00 -21.44
C PHE A 546 15.23 -2.74 -22.82
N ARG A 547 14.38 -2.39 -23.79
CA ARG A 547 14.89 -1.85 -25.05
C ARG A 547 15.52 -0.49 -24.81
N ARG A 548 16.74 -0.29 -25.29
CA ARG A 548 17.42 1.02 -25.18
C ARG A 548 16.59 2.15 -25.80
N SER A 549 15.97 1.88 -26.96
CA SER A 549 15.08 2.85 -27.64
C SER A 549 13.90 3.30 -26.77
N PHE A 550 13.34 2.41 -25.96
CA PHE A 550 12.27 2.73 -25.03
C PHE A 550 12.74 3.69 -23.92
N LEU A 551 13.90 3.44 -23.33
CA LEU A 551 14.47 4.28 -22.27
C LEU A 551 14.84 5.68 -22.79
N GLU A 552 15.45 5.75 -23.97
CA GLU A 552 15.79 7.00 -24.64
C GLU A 552 14.53 7.80 -24.99
N GLU A 553 13.51 7.16 -25.53
CA GLU A 553 12.22 7.78 -25.86
C GLU A 553 11.50 8.28 -24.60
N THR A 554 11.55 7.52 -23.50
CA THR A 554 10.97 7.94 -22.20
C THR A 554 11.62 9.23 -21.70
N LEU A 555 12.95 9.34 -21.75
CA LEU A 555 13.66 10.57 -21.39
C LEU A 555 13.34 11.72 -22.34
N ARG A 556 13.25 11.46 -23.65
CA ARG A 556 12.87 12.49 -24.62
C ARG A 556 11.46 13.01 -24.39
N LEU A 557 10.49 12.13 -24.21
CA LEU A 557 9.09 12.50 -23.93
C LEU A 557 8.93 13.24 -22.60
N HIS A 558 9.72 12.89 -21.59
CA HIS A 558 9.76 13.65 -20.34
C HIS A 558 10.30 15.08 -20.55
N ARG A 559 11.33 15.26 -21.36
CA ARG A 559 11.93 16.58 -21.61
C ARG A 559 11.03 17.47 -22.47
N GLU A 560 10.44 16.93 -23.52
CA GLU A 560 9.70 17.66 -24.57
C GLU A 560 8.19 17.64 -24.37
N GLY A 561 7.66 16.62 -23.70
CA GLY A 561 6.23 16.38 -23.53
C GLY A 561 5.69 16.76 -22.14
N HIS A 562 4.74 15.95 -21.64
CA HIS A 562 4.06 16.19 -20.36
C HIS A 562 4.94 15.74 -19.18
N ALA A 563 5.56 16.69 -18.49
CA ALA A 563 6.55 16.43 -17.44
C ALA A 563 6.04 15.52 -16.31
N ALA A 564 4.81 15.71 -15.83
CA ALA A 564 4.27 14.90 -14.74
C ALA A 564 4.02 13.45 -15.18
N TYR A 565 3.39 13.22 -16.32
CA TYR A 565 3.06 11.85 -16.78
C TYR A 565 4.30 11.00 -17.09
N TYR A 566 5.21 11.54 -17.92
CA TYR A 566 6.45 10.80 -18.24
C TYR A 566 7.47 10.84 -17.11
N GLY A 567 7.40 11.85 -16.24
CA GLY A 567 8.24 11.94 -15.07
C GLY A 567 7.98 10.85 -14.04
N GLU A 568 6.73 10.37 -13.94
CA GLU A 568 6.42 9.22 -13.10
C GLU A 568 7.08 7.94 -13.63
N LEU A 569 7.04 7.72 -14.94
CA LEU A 569 7.73 6.58 -15.55
C LEU A 569 9.25 6.67 -15.39
N VAL A 570 9.85 7.88 -15.59
CA VAL A 570 11.27 8.11 -15.32
C VAL A 570 11.61 7.80 -13.87
N TRP A 571 10.75 8.20 -12.92
CA TRP A 571 10.96 7.87 -11.50
C TRP A 571 10.94 6.36 -11.25
N VAL A 572 9.93 5.64 -11.76
CA VAL A 572 9.79 4.18 -11.59
C VAL A 572 11.04 3.45 -12.08
N LEU A 573 11.53 3.82 -13.27
CA LEU A 573 12.74 3.22 -13.85
C LEU A 573 14.02 3.62 -13.08
N THR A 574 14.11 4.87 -12.63
CA THR A 574 15.20 5.33 -11.78
C THR A 574 15.24 4.59 -10.45
N ALA A 575 14.08 4.44 -9.81
CA ALA A 575 13.95 3.73 -8.53
C ALA A 575 14.33 2.25 -8.66
N LEU A 576 13.95 1.60 -9.76
CA LEU A 576 14.35 0.23 -10.06
C LEU A 576 15.87 0.10 -10.13
N GLU A 577 16.52 0.94 -10.92
CA GLU A 577 17.97 0.86 -11.08
C GLU A 577 18.73 1.14 -9.80
N LEU A 578 18.34 2.19 -9.07
CA LEU A 578 18.96 2.51 -7.78
C LEU A 578 18.79 1.38 -6.75
N TRP A 579 17.65 0.68 -6.79
CA TRP A 579 17.41 -0.48 -5.94
C TRP A 579 18.29 -1.67 -6.34
N LEU A 580 18.43 -1.97 -7.64
CA LEU A 580 19.27 -3.04 -8.17
C LEU A 580 20.76 -2.78 -7.90
N ASP A 581 21.22 -1.54 -8.13
CA ASP A 581 22.62 -1.14 -7.89
C ASP A 581 22.99 -1.27 -6.41
N ALA A 582 22.11 -0.86 -5.50
CA ALA A 582 22.32 -0.96 -4.05
C ALA A 582 22.52 -2.41 -3.56
N ARG A 583 22.19 -3.41 -4.38
CA ARG A 583 22.34 -4.84 -4.09
C ARG A 583 23.45 -5.51 -4.90
N GLY A 584 24.48 -4.73 -5.24
CA GLY A 584 25.68 -5.23 -5.92
C GLY A 584 25.49 -5.44 -7.44
N GLY A 585 24.59 -4.69 -8.04
CA GLY A 585 24.38 -4.75 -9.49
C GLY A 585 23.86 -6.12 -9.94
N MET A 586 22.90 -6.70 -9.22
CA MET A 586 22.32 -7.99 -9.57
C MET A 586 22.03 -8.08 -11.06
N ALA A 587 22.45 -9.16 -11.70
CA ALA A 587 22.10 -9.41 -13.08
C ALA A 587 20.56 -9.43 -13.19
N ALA A 588 20.02 -8.69 -14.14
CA ALA A 588 18.63 -8.88 -14.52
C ALA A 588 18.47 -10.30 -15.07
N PRO A 589 17.30 -10.90 -14.90
CA PRO A 589 17.02 -12.27 -15.31
C PRO A 589 17.22 -12.48 -16.80
#